data_e9c4c2774b5ab18b3d8a6c54037afdff
#
_entry.id   e9c4c2774b5ab18b3d8a6c54037afdff
#
_cell.length_a   1.000
_cell.length_b   1.000
_cell.length_c   1.000
_cell.angle_alpha   90.00
_cell.angle_beta   90.00
_cell.angle_gamma   90.00
#
_symmetry.space_group_name_H-M   'P 1'
#
loop_
_entity.id
_entity.type
_entity.pdbx_description
1 polymer ?
#
loop_
_entity_poly.entity_id
_entity_poly.type
_entity_poly.pdbx_seq_one_letter_code
_entity_poly.pdbx_strand_id
1 'polypeptide(L)'
;MEFNEDIANCADLVRRGDPDRFLAIMSAPVTKRGALFIIYAFNLEVVRAPWVTQEPIISEMRLQWWLDSIEEIYEGKTIRRRQVVTPLAELICTQDLPRDLFDNLIKARRWDIYKEPHAHAFAFEDYIMSTSGNLIALACLSIGMPISDIKNAKEYGFGDGIARLFVAIPTLESMQRYPLIDGRAEAISALANSSLIRMNNVSFSDSSGIYALRTAWLAKKTLKLVAKEPMQVANGISSSTEFYKKILLLAKTFSKTF
;
A
#
# COMPACT_ATOMS: atom_id res chain seq x y z
N MET A 1 -3.29 -5.66 -21.24
CA MET A 1 -3.89 -6.82 -20.52
C MET A 1 -5.39 -6.74 -20.69
N GLU A 2 -6.03 -7.76 -21.29
CA GLU A 2 -7.48 -7.86 -21.38
C GLU A 2 -8.08 -8.24 -20.02
N PHE A 3 -9.26 -7.72 -19.72
CA PHE A 3 -9.96 -8.01 -18.46
C PHE A 3 -10.53 -9.43 -18.52
N ASN A 4 -10.05 -10.32 -17.68
CA ASN A 4 -10.41 -11.72 -17.58
C ASN A 4 -10.93 -12.10 -16.17
N GLU A 5 -11.27 -13.37 -15.96
CA GLU A 5 -11.78 -13.86 -14.68
C GLU A 5 -10.79 -13.68 -13.53
N ASP A 6 -9.49 -13.86 -13.74
CA ASP A 6 -8.46 -13.69 -12.71
C ASP A 6 -8.37 -12.21 -12.27
N ILE A 7 -8.46 -11.27 -13.23
CA ILE A 7 -8.50 -9.83 -12.91
C ILE A 7 -9.81 -9.46 -12.19
N ALA A 8 -10.95 -10.06 -12.57
CA ALA A 8 -12.21 -9.86 -11.88
C ALA A 8 -12.14 -10.35 -10.41
N ASN A 9 -11.50 -11.48 -10.17
CA ASN A 9 -11.25 -12.00 -8.83
C ASN A 9 -10.33 -11.06 -8.01
N CYS A 10 -9.26 -10.52 -8.61
CA CYS A 10 -8.41 -9.51 -7.99
C CYS A 10 -9.21 -8.24 -7.64
N ALA A 11 -10.06 -7.77 -8.55
CA ALA A 11 -10.92 -6.61 -8.32
C ALA A 11 -11.90 -6.83 -7.14
N ASP A 12 -12.49 -8.03 -7.04
CA ASP A 12 -13.39 -8.38 -5.94
C ASP A 12 -12.66 -8.47 -4.60
N LEU A 13 -11.43 -9.02 -4.58
CA LEU A 13 -10.57 -9.00 -3.39
C LEU A 13 -10.30 -7.57 -2.92
N VAL A 14 -9.94 -6.68 -3.84
CA VAL A 14 -9.67 -5.26 -3.49
C VAL A 14 -10.96 -4.57 -3.05
N ARG A 15 -12.09 -4.81 -3.71
CA ARG A 15 -13.39 -4.22 -3.33
C ARG A 15 -13.78 -4.56 -1.89
N ARG A 16 -13.54 -5.81 -1.46
CA ARG A 16 -13.85 -6.29 -0.10
C ARG A 16 -12.79 -5.90 0.94
N GLY A 17 -11.51 -5.91 0.55
CA GLY A 17 -10.39 -5.73 1.48
C GLY A 17 -9.93 -4.28 1.64
N ASP A 18 -10.08 -3.44 0.61
CA ASP A 18 -9.72 -2.01 0.62
C ASP A 18 -10.67 -1.22 -0.30
N PRO A 19 -11.90 -0.93 0.15
CA PRO A 19 -12.90 -0.25 -0.67
C PRO A 19 -12.48 1.17 -1.10
N ASP A 20 -11.64 1.86 -0.33
CA ASP A 20 -11.16 3.19 -0.68
C ASP A 20 -10.19 3.15 -1.87
N ARG A 21 -9.27 2.16 -1.89
CA ARG A 21 -8.41 1.91 -3.06
C ARG A 21 -9.20 1.39 -4.25
N PHE A 22 -10.20 0.54 -4.03
CA PHE A 22 -11.09 0.10 -5.12
C PHE A 22 -11.75 1.29 -5.83
N LEU A 23 -12.32 2.24 -5.06
CA LEU A 23 -12.94 3.45 -5.62
C LEU A 23 -11.92 4.29 -6.41
N ALA A 24 -10.70 4.46 -5.89
CA ALA A 24 -9.64 5.19 -6.57
C ALA A 24 -9.25 4.51 -7.90
N ILE A 25 -9.10 3.18 -7.92
CA ILE A 25 -8.79 2.40 -9.13
C ILE A 25 -9.92 2.55 -10.16
N MET A 26 -11.18 2.54 -9.72
CA MET A 26 -12.32 2.74 -10.63
C MET A 26 -12.32 4.11 -11.30
N SER A 27 -11.63 5.11 -10.78
CA SER A 27 -11.42 6.42 -11.42
C SER A 27 -10.36 6.40 -12.53
N ALA A 28 -9.59 5.32 -12.67
CA ALA A 28 -8.59 5.15 -13.72
C ALA A 28 -9.24 4.70 -15.05
N PRO A 29 -8.59 4.92 -16.20
CA PRO A 29 -8.99 4.34 -17.46
C PRO A 29 -9.05 2.80 -17.38
N VAL A 30 -10.00 2.20 -18.09
CA VAL A 30 -10.24 0.74 -18.05
C VAL A 30 -8.96 -0.06 -18.32
N THR A 31 -8.11 0.40 -19.25
CA THR A 31 -6.85 -0.23 -19.63
C THR A 31 -5.79 -0.28 -18.51
N LYS A 32 -5.92 0.57 -17.49
CA LYS A 32 -4.99 0.64 -16.34
C LYS A 32 -5.52 -0.09 -15.09
N ARG A 33 -6.83 -0.34 -15.00
CA ARG A 33 -7.45 -0.91 -13.81
C ARG A 33 -6.96 -2.31 -13.49
N GLY A 34 -6.79 -3.17 -14.52
CA GLY A 34 -6.36 -4.56 -14.32
C GLY A 34 -5.04 -4.66 -13.57
N ALA A 35 -4.02 -3.94 -14.02
CA ALA A 35 -2.70 -3.90 -13.38
C ALA A 35 -2.78 -3.44 -11.92
N LEU A 36 -3.55 -2.37 -11.64
CA LEU A 36 -3.73 -1.87 -10.28
C LEU A 36 -4.45 -2.88 -9.38
N PHE A 37 -5.52 -3.53 -9.87
CA PHE A 37 -6.22 -4.57 -9.10
C PHE A 37 -5.30 -5.73 -8.74
N ILE A 38 -4.43 -6.17 -9.65
CA ILE A 38 -3.48 -7.25 -9.42
C ILE A 38 -2.49 -6.87 -8.31
N ILE A 39 -1.86 -5.69 -8.39
CA ILE A 39 -0.89 -5.22 -7.37
C ILE A 39 -1.55 -5.08 -5.99
N TYR A 40 -2.77 -4.52 -5.93
CA TYR A 40 -3.45 -4.36 -4.63
C TYR A 40 -4.03 -5.67 -4.10
N ALA A 41 -4.44 -6.61 -4.95
CA ALA A 41 -4.82 -7.96 -4.54
C ALA A 41 -3.62 -8.73 -3.96
N PHE A 42 -2.45 -8.66 -4.61
CA PHE A 42 -1.19 -9.19 -4.08
C PHE A 42 -0.90 -8.61 -2.69
N ASN A 43 -0.94 -7.29 -2.54
CA ASN A 43 -0.71 -6.66 -1.23
C ASN A 43 -1.70 -7.15 -0.16
N LEU A 44 -2.99 -7.30 -0.48
CA LEU A 44 -3.99 -7.79 0.48
C LEU A 44 -3.70 -9.22 0.93
N GLU A 45 -3.30 -10.10 0.03
CA GLU A 45 -2.92 -11.47 0.38
C GLU A 45 -1.67 -11.51 1.29
N VAL A 46 -0.65 -10.68 0.99
CA VAL A 46 0.56 -10.59 1.81
C VAL A 46 0.26 -9.97 3.17
N VAL A 47 -0.52 -8.87 3.22
CA VAL A 47 -0.93 -8.23 4.49
C VAL A 47 -1.72 -9.16 5.37
N ARG A 48 -2.56 -10.03 4.79
CA ARG A 48 -3.37 -10.99 5.56
C ARG A 48 -2.56 -12.14 6.16
N ALA A 49 -1.42 -12.50 5.57
CA ALA A 49 -0.64 -13.67 5.99
C ALA A 49 -0.33 -13.69 7.50
N PRO A 50 0.10 -12.59 8.15
CA PRO A 50 0.33 -12.54 9.60
C PRO A 50 -0.93 -12.60 10.46
N TRP A 51 -2.13 -12.36 9.90
CA TRP A 51 -3.37 -12.18 10.66
C TRP A 51 -4.34 -13.35 10.59
N VAL A 52 -4.10 -14.33 9.72
CA VAL A 52 -5.00 -15.49 9.51
C VAL A 52 -4.94 -16.49 10.66
N THR A 53 -3.85 -16.48 11.42
CA THR A 53 -3.61 -17.44 12.52
C THR A 53 -2.90 -16.76 13.69
N GLN A 54 -3.05 -17.36 14.87
CA GLN A 54 -2.27 -16.94 16.06
C GLN A 54 -0.92 -17.66 16.16
N GLU A 55 -0.64 -18.63 15.28
CA GLU A 55 0.60 -19.39 15.27
C GLU A 55 1.65 -18.73 14.38
N PRO A 56 2.74 -18.16 14.94
CA PRO A 56 3.75 -17.43 14.18
C PRO A 56 4.36 -18.26 13.04
N ILE A 57 4.60 -19.54 13.27
CA ILE A 57 5.21 -20.42 12.26
C ILE A 57 4.35 -20.57 11.00
N ILE A 58 3.03 -20.62 11.14
CA ILE A 58 2.11 -20.69 10.00
C ILE A 58 2.12 -19.36 9.22
N SER A 59 2.20 -18.24 9.92
CA SER A 59 2.33 -16.91 9.32
C SER A 59 3.65 -16.76 8.55
N GLU A 60 4.78 -17.22 9.13
CA GLU A 60 6.07 -17.28 8.46
C GLU A 60 6.03 -18.15 7.19
N MET A 61 5.43 -19.34 7.26
CA MET A 61 5.26 -20.22 6.10
C MET A 61 4.45 -19.57 4.98
N ARG A 62 3.43 -18.77 5.31
CA ARG A 62 2.63 -18.04 4.32
C ARG A 62 3.42 -16.92 3.64
N LEU A 63 4.22 -16.16 4.39
CA LEU A 63 5.12 -15.15 3.81
C LEU A 63 6.22 -15.80 2.98
N GLN A 64 6.80 -16.92 3.45
CA GLN A 64 7.78 -17.67 2.69
C GLN A 64 7.18 -18.20 1.38
N TRP A 65 5.96 -18.73 1.40
CA TRP A 65 5.26 -19.16 0.20
C TRP A 65 5.13 -18.03 -0.85
N TRP A 66 4.90 -16.78 -0.42
CA TRP A 66 4.88 -15.64 -1.33
C TRP A 66 6.27 -15.32 -1.88
N LEU A 67 7.34 -15.39 -1.05
CA LEU A 67 8.72 -15.23 -1.53
C LEU A 67 9.07 -16.29 -2.58
N ASP A 68 8.76 -17.55 -2.31
CA ASP A 68 8.99 -18.65 -3.23
C ASP A 68 8.21 -18.46 -4.55
N SER A 69 6.96 -17.98 -4.47
CA SER A 69 6.14 -17.71 -5.64
C SER A 69 6.72 -16.57 -6.51
N ILE A 70 7.23 -15.52 -5.89
CA ILE A 70 7.93 -14.43 -6.59
C ILE A 70 9.21 -14.96 -7.24
N GLU A 71 10.01 -15.73 -6.51
CA GLU A 71 11.22 -16.35 -7.05
C GLU A 71 10.92 -17.25 -8.27
N GLU A 72 9.92 -18.15 -8.18
CA GLU A 72 9.48 -19.00 -9.29
C GLU A 72 9.14 -18.20 -10.55
N ILE A 73 8.46 -17.02 -10.39
CA ILE A 73 8.12 -16.14 -11.51
C ILE A 73 9.39 -15.59 -12.19
N TYR A 74 10.34 -15.04 -11.41
CA TYR A 74 11.57 -14.45 -11.98
C TYR A 74 12.55 -15.47 -12.53
N GLU A 75 12.51 -16.70 -12.06
CA GLU A 75 13.31 -17.81 -12.61
C GLU A 75 12.64 -18.49 -13.83
N GLY A 76 11.46 -18.06 -14.24
CA GLY A 76 10.73 -18.66 -15.36
C GLY A 76 10.26 -20.09 -15.09
N LYS A 77 10.10 -20.48 -13.83
CA LYS A 77 9.61 -21.82 -13.44
C LYS A 77 8.10 -21.94 -13.70
N THR A 78 7.59 -23.17 -13.65
CA THR A 78 6.15 -23.42 -13.77
C THR A 78 5.41 -22.79 -12.60
N ILE A 79 4.59 -21.78 -12.88
CA ILE A 79 3.85 -21.01 -11.91
C ILE A 79 2.67 -21.83 -11.35
N ARG A 80 2.52 -21.85 -10.04
CA ARG A 80 1.35 -22.46 -9.40
C ARG A 80 0.10 -21.67 -9.76
N ARG A 81 -0.83 -22.27 -10.48
CA ARG A 81 -2.06 -21.60 -10.90
C ARG A 81 -2.89 -21.18 -9.66
N ARG A 82 -2.98 -19.88 -9.41
CA ARG A 82 -3.74 -19.27 -8.33
C ARG A 82 -4.32 -17.92 -8.75
N GLN A 83 -5.45 -17.53 -8.16
CA GLN A 83 -6.22 -16.34 -8.53
C GLN A 83 -5.40 -15.04 -8.59
N VAL A 84 -4.39 -14.87 -7.73
CA VAL A 84 -3.54 -13.67 -7.69
C VAL A 84 -2.18 -13.91 -8.34
N VAL A 85 -1.56 -15.08 -8.13
CA VAL A 85 -0.20 -15.36 -8.63
C VAL A 85 -0.17 -15.41 -10.15
N THR A 86 -1.19 -16.02 -10.78
CA THR A 86 -1.25 -16.16 -12.24
C THR A 86 -1.24 -14.80 -12.96
N PRO A 87 -2.19 -13.86 -12.67
CA PRO A 87 -2.17 -12.56 -13.32
C PRO A 87 -0.99 -11.68 -12.85
N LEU A 88 -0.47 -11.87 -11.63
CA LEU A 88 0.72 -11.17 -11.16
C LEU A 88 1.96 -11.54 -11.97
N ALA A 89 2.13 -12.82 -12.29
CA ALA A 89 3.26 -13.29 -13.10
C ALA A 89 3.23 -12.68 -14.51
N GLU A 90 2.06 -12.65 -15.14
CA GLU A 90 1.90 -11.99 -16.44
C GLU A 90 2.24 -10.51 -16.36
N LEU A 91 1.78 -9.82 -15.29
CA LEU A 91 2.05 -8.41 -15.08
C LEU A 91 3.54 -8.14 -14.85
N ILE A 92 4.21 -8.94 -14.02
CA ILE A 92 5.66 -8.82 -13.76
C ILE A 92 6.43 -8.92 -15.06
N CYS A 93 6.16 -9.95 -15.88
CA CYS A 93 6.85 -10.18 -17.15
C CYS A 93 6.56 -9.09 -18.19
N THR A 94 5.32 -8.58 -18.26
CA THR A 94 4.94 -7.59 -19.28
C THR A 94 5.37 -6.17 -18.95
N GLN A 95 5.56 -5.84 -17.68
CA GLN A 95 5.95 -4.51 -17.20
C GLN A 95 7.38 -4.45 -16.66
N ASP A 96 8.12 -5.54 -16.70
CA ASP A 96 9.49 -5.67 -16.18
C ASP A 96 9.62 -5.08 -14.76
N LEU A 97 8.73 -5.53 -13.85
CA LEU A 97 8.67 -5.00 -12.50
C LEU A 97 9.88 -5.47 -11.68
N PRO A 98 10.55 -4.59 -10.89
CA PRO A 98 11.72 -4.96 -10.10
C PRO A 98 11.40 -5.96 -8.97
N ARG A 99 12.13 -7.08 -8.91
CA ARG A 99 11.96 -8.15 -7.92
C ARG A 99 12.13 -7.66 -6.47
N ASP A 100 13.13 -6.82 -6.24
CA ASP A 100 13.47 -6.31 -4.91
C ASP A 100 12.32 -5.58 -4.22
N LEU A 101 11.42 -4.94 -4.96
CA LEU A 101 10.25 -4.28 -4.40
C LEU A 101 9.25 -5.28 -3.81
N PHE A 102 9.05 -6.42 -4.47
CA PHE A 102 8.20 -7.51 -3.96
C PHE A 102 8.84 -8.19 -2.75
N ASP A 103 10.11 -8.60 -2.89
CA ASP A 103 10.85 -9.29 -1.83
C ASP A 103 10.89 -8.46 -0.54
N ASN A 104 11.23 -7.17 -0.65
CA ASN A 104 11.31 -6.29 0.51
C ASN A 104 9.94 -6.04 1.14
N LEU A 105 8.87 -5.89 0.32
CA LEU A 105 7.51 -5.74 0.83
C LEU A 105 7.09 -6.98 1.64
N ILE A 106 7.33 -8.18 1.12
CA ILE A 106 6.96 -9.43 1.80
C ILE A 106 7.79 -9.60 3.08
N LYS A 107 9.13 -9.41 3.00
CA LYS A 107 10.04 -9.56 4.14
C LYS A 107 9.70 -8.60 5.28
N ALA A 108 9.36 -7.35 4.97
CA ALA A 108 8.97 -6.36 5.97
C ALA A 108 7.72 -6.79 6.77
N ARG A 109 6.80 -7.53 6.16
CA ARG A 109 5.59 -8.05 6.83
C ARG A 109 5.85 -9.10 7.91
N ARG A 110 7.07 -9.62 8.03
CA ARG A 110 7.46 -10.46 9.16
C ARG A 110 7.33 -9.73 10.50
N TRP A 111 7.54 -8.41 10.51
CA TRP A 111 7.30 -7.60 11.71
C TRP A 111 5.84 -7.72 12.21
N ASP A 112 4.88 -7.85 11.31
CA ASP A 112 3.45 -7.99 11.66
C ASP A 112 3.12 -9.33 12.36
N ILE A 113 4.01 -10.33 12.30
CA ILE A 113 3.81 -11.62 12.98
C ILE A 113 4.04 -11.49 14.49
N TYR A 114 5.09 -10.75 14.86
CA TYR A 114 5.52 -10.59 16.24
C TYR A 114 4.95 -9.29 16.81
N LYS A 115 4.69 -9.27 18.12
CA LYS A 115 4.12 -8.08 18.80
C LYS A 115 5.20 -7.13 19.33
N GLU A 116 6.42 -7.25 18.86
CA GLU A 116 7.54 -6.44 19.30
C GLU A 116 7.46 -5.03 18.69
N PRO A 117 7.74 -3.98 19.45
CA PRO A 117 7.83 -2.63 18.90
C PRO A 117 9.04 -2.53 17.96
N HIS A 118 9.04 -1.54 17.08
CA HIS A 118 10.21 -1.24 16.27
C HIS A 118 11.41 -0.87 17.16
N ALA A 119 12.57 -1.43 16.88
CA ALA A 119 13.78 -1.24 17.70
C ALA A 119 14.26 0.22 17.76
N HIS A 120 14.06 0.96 16.68
CA HIS A 120 14.45 2.38 16.56
C HIS A 120 13.75 3.04 15.37
N ALA A 121 13.86 4.37 15.27
CA ALA A 121 13.19 5.17 14.25
C ALA A 121 13.52 4.72 12.81
N PHE A 122 14.78 4.33 12.54
CA PHE A 122 15.18 3.84 11.21
C PHE A 122 14.47 2.52 10.84
N ALA A 123 14.33 1.59 11.79
CA ALA A 123 13.61 0.33 11.55
C ALA A 123 12.12 0.58 11.24
N PHE A 124 11.50 1.53 11.92
CA PHE A 124 10.14 1.97 11.64
C PHE A 124 10.02 2.59 10.24
N GLU A 125 10.94 3.50 9.90
CA GLU A 125 10.95 4.15 8.59
C GLU A 125 11.14 3.13 7.47
N ASP A 126 12.10 2.21 7.62
CA ASP A 126 12.35 1.14 6.66
C ASP A 126 11.14 0.23 6.48
N TYR A 127 10.43 -0.10 7.55
CA TYR A 127 9.18 -0.86 7.48
C TYR A 127 8.12 -0.15 6.62
N ILE A 128 7.89 1.14 6.84
CA ILE A 128 6.91 1.92 6.06
C ILE A 128 7.36 2.06 4.59
N MET A 129 8.66 2.31 4.35
CA MET A 129 9.21 2.40 3.00
C MET A 129 9.14 1.07 2.25
N SER A 130 9.49 -0.02 2.92
CA SER A 130 9.46 -1.37 2.34
C SER A 130 8.05 -1.89 2.10
N THR A 131 7.09 -1.49 2.91
CA THR A 131 5.67 -1.87 2.74
C THR A 131 4.93 -0.90 1.82
N SER A 132 4.53 0.25 2.34
CA SER A 132 3.68 1.20 1.60
C SER A 132 4.43 1.95 0.50
N GLY A 133 5.71 2.27 0.72
CA GLY A 133 6.57 2.87 -0.30
C GLY A 133 6.71 1.97 -1.53
N ASN A 134 7.12 0.71 -1.32
CA ASN A 134 7.26 -0.26 -2.42
C ASN A 134 5.92 -0.56 -3.10
N LEU A 135 4.82 -0.62 -2.33
CA LEU A 135 3.49 -0.85 -2.90
C LEU A 135 3.09 0.24 -3.91
N ILE A 136 3.24 1.51 -3.54
CA ILE A 136 2.93 2.63 -4.45
C ILE A 136 3.87 2.62 -5.65
N ALA A 137 5.17 2.33 -5.44
CA ALA A 137 6.12 2.21 -6.54
C ALA A 137 5.73 1.10 -7.53
N LEU A 138 5.41 -0.10 -7.03
CA LEU A 138 4.91 -1.22 -7.85
C LEU A 138 3.63 -0.84 -8.62
N ALA A 139 2.68 -0.19 -7.95
CA ALA A 139 1.45 0.26 -8.58
C ALA A 139 1.71 1.28 -9.70
N CYS A 140 2.62 2.23 -9.49
CA CYS A 140 3.01 3.21 -10.50
C CYS A 140 3.73 2.56 -11.69
N LEU A 141 4.70 1.70 -11.43
CA LEU A 141 5.42 0.96 -12.48
C LEU A 141 4.50 0.06 -13.30
N SER A 142 3.55 -0.61 -12.65
CA SER A 142 2.59 -1.51 -13.32
C SER A 142 1.70 -0.84 -14.36
N ILE A 143 1.59 0.48 -14.31
CA ILE A 143 0.83 1.29 -15.27
C ILE A 143 1.68 2.16 -16.18
N GLY A 144 3.01 1.96 -16.15
CA GLY A 144 3.96 2.55 -17.09
C GLY A 144 4.70 3.79 -16.60
N MET A 145 4.77 4.03 -15.29
CA MET A 145 5.65 5.08 -14.75
C MET A 145 7.12 4.74 -15.02
N PRO A 146 7.96 5.71 -15.42
CA PRO A 146 9.38 5.49 -15.59
C PRO A 146 10.09 5.04 -14.31
N ILE A 147 11.06 4.13 -14.42
CA ILE A 147 11.83 3.60 -13.29
C ILE A 147 12.63 4.70 -12.56
N SER A 148 13.00 5.76 -13.25
CA SER A 148 13.65 6.94 -12.67
C SER A 148 12.85 7.62 -11.57
N ASP A 149 11.52 7.47 -11.59
CA ASP A 149 10.59 8.09 -10.64
C ASP A 149 10.30 7.22 -9.41
N ILE A 150 10.90 6.03 -9.32
CA ILE A 150 10.63 5.05 -8.25
C ILE A 150 10.88 5.63 -6.86
N LYS A 151 11.92 6.43 -6.69
CA LYS A 151 12.23 7.09 -5.43
C LYS A 151 11.11 8.03 -5.00
N ASN A 152 10.61 8.85 -5.91
CA ASN A 152 9.52 9.78 -5.65
C ASN A 152 8.20 9.04 -5.35
N ALA A 153 7.92 7.93 -6.04
CA ALA A 153 6.77 7.09 -5.77
C ALA A 153 6.85 6.46 -4.36
N LYS A 154 8.03 6.00 -3.94
CA LYS A 154 8.25 5.46 -2.59
C LYS A 154 8.07 6.54 -1.51
N GLU A 155 8.61 7.75 -1.71
CA GLU A 155 8.41 8.86 -0.77
C GLU A 155 6.93 9.25 -0.64
N TYR A 156 6.19 9.25 -1.75
CA TYR A 156 4.75 9.47 -1.73
C TYR A 156 4.02 8.34 -1.00
N GLY A 157 4.42 7.09 -1.25
CA GLY A 157 3.90 5.90 -0.59
C GLY A 157 4.21 5.85 0.91
N PHE A 158 5.33 6.41 1.36
CA PHE A 158 5.63 6.56 2.77
C PHE A 158 4.52 7.38 3.47
N GLY A 159 4.15 8.53 2.90
CA GLY A 159 3.07 9.35 3.45
C GLY A 159 1.71 8.64 3.48
N ASP A 160 1.37 7.85 2.45
CA ASP A 160 0.17 6.98 2.48
C ASP A 160 0.25 5.95 3.60
N GLY A 161 1.41 5.33 3.78
CA GLY A 161 1.67 4.35 4.84
C GLY A 161 1.45 4.94 6.24
N ILE A 162 2.02 6.11 6.53
CA ILE A 162 1.83 6.81 7.80
C ILE A 162 0.36 7.20 8.02
N ALA A 163 -0.31 7.72 6.99
CA ALA A 163 -1.73 8.08 7.09
C ALA A 163 -2.60 6.86 7.43
N ARG A 164 -2.36 5.72 6.78
CA ARG A 164 -3.07 4.46 7.05
C ARG A 164 -2.73 3.88 8.41
N LEU A 165 -1.47 3.99 8.83
CA LEU A 165 -1.05 3.57 10.16
C LEU A 165 -1.80 4.35 11.23
N PHE A 166 -1.89 5.67 11.14
CA PHE A 166 -2.65 6.48 12.09
C PHE A 166 -4.11 6.06 12.22
N VAL A 167 -4.74 5.69 11.11
CA VAL A 167 -6.11 5.16 11.13
C VAL A 167 -6.18 3.78 11.80
N ALA A 168 -5.15 2.96 11.67
CA ALA A 168 -5.12 1.60 12.20
C ALA A 168 -4.74 1.51 13.68
N ILE A 169 -4.11 2.55 14.26
CA ILE A 169 -3.58 2.54 15.63
C ILE A 169 -4.58 2.05 16.68
N PRO A 170 -5.84 2.54 16.75
CA PRO A 170 -6.76 2.08 17.78
C PRO A 170 -7.01 0.56 17.73
N THR A 171 -7.09 0.02 16.50
CA THR A 171 -7.25 -1.42 16.30
C THR A 171 -5.99 -2.18 16.67
N LEU A 172 -4.81 -1.69 16.31
CA LEU A 172 -3.54 -2.31 16.64
C LEU A 172 -3.30 -2.33 18.15
N GLU A 173 -3.56 -1.22 18.84
CA GLU A 173 -3.43 -1.11 20.30
C GLU A 173 -4.41 -2.03 21.04
N SER A 174 -5.65 -2.19 20.55
CA SER A 174 -6.60 -3.16 21.09
C SER A 174 -6.10 -4.61 21.00
N MET A 175 -5.19 -4.87 20.05
CA MET A 175 -4.50 -6.16 19.86
C MET A 175 -3.14 -6.22 20.57
N GLN A 176 -2.84 -5.23 21.44
CA GLN A 176 -1.57 -5.10 22.16
C GLN A 176 -0.36 -4.93 21.23
N ARG A 177 -0.53 -4.17 20.15
CA ARG A 177 0.54 -3.80 19.20
C ARG A 177 0.74 -2.30 19.23
N TYR A 178 1.99 -1.89 19.42
CA TYR A 178 2.39 -0.49 19.57
C TYR A 178 3.36 -0.10 18.46
N PRO A 179 2.85 0.28 17.28
CA PRO A 179 3.70 0.48 16.10
C PRO A 179 4.49 1.79 16.11
N LEU A 180 4.07 2.78 16.91
CA LEU A 180 4.77 4.07 16.98
C LEU A 180 5.99 3.99 17.92
N ILE A 181 7.09 4.61 17.50
CA ILE A 181 8.29 4.78 18.35
C ILE A 181 8.01 5.74 19.52
N ASP A 182 7.23 6.77 19.24
CA ASP A 182 6.83 7.77 20.22
C ASP A 182 5.36 8.14 20.00
N GLY A 183 4.52 7.83 20.98
CA GLY A 183 3.07 8.10 20.96
C GLY A 183 2.66 9.46 21.53
N ARG A 184 3.62 10.34 21.91
CA ARG A 184 3.29 11.69 22.40
C ARG A 184 2.69 12.54 21.29
N ALA A 185 1.81 13.45 21.66
CA ALA A 185 1.09 14.32 20.71
C ALA A 185 2.03 15.11 19.79
N GLU A 186 3.13 15.64 20.35
CA GLU A 186 4.12 16.40 19.60
C GLU A 186 4.85 15.53 18.56
N ALA A 187 5.20 14.30 18.93
CA ALA A 187 5.88 13.36 18.05
C ALA A 187 4.95 12.89 16.91
N ILE A 188 3.68 12.61 17.21
CA ILE A 188 2.66 12.27 16.21
C ILE A 188 2.44 13.43 15.24
N SER A 189 2.30 14.66 15.74
CA SER A 189 2.17 15.87 14.91
C SER A 189 3.40 16.09 14.03
N ALA A 190 4.61 15.91 14.57
CA ALA A 190 5.87 16.03 13.83
C ALA A 190 5.96 14.96 12.71
N LEU A 191 5.60 13.70 13.01
CA LEU A 191 5.57 12.62 12.01
C LEU A 191 4.56 12.90 10.89
N ALA A 192 3.37 13.42 11.24
CA ALA A 192 2.36 13.79 10.24
C ALA A 192 2.86 14.93 9.33
N ASN A 193 3.48 15.97 9.90
CA ASN A 193 4.03 17.10 9.16
C ASN A 193 5.20 16.66 8.24
N SER A 194 6.15 15.87 8.75
CA SER A 194 7.26 15.36 7.94
C SER A 194 6.78 14.50 6.77
N SER A 195 5.75 13.68 6.99
CA SER A 195 5.12 12.88 5.95
C SER A 195 4.43 13.72 4.88
N LEU A 196 3.75 14.80 5.27
CA LEU A 196 3.18 15.79 4.35
C LEU A 196 4.24 16.47 3.49
N ILE A 197 5.36 16.87 4.11
CA ILE A 197 6.49 17.47 3.41
C ILE A 197 7.04 16.50 2.36
N ARG A 198 7.28 15.24 2.70
CA ARG A 198 7.71 14.19 1.75
C ARG A 198 6.73 14.08 0.58
N MET A 199 5.41 13.96 0.84
CA MET A 199 4.38 13.86 -0.21
C MET A 199 4.28 15.11 -1.09
N ASN A 200 4.66 16.28 -0.61
CA ASN A 200 4.59 17.52 -1.37
C ASN A 200 5.87 17.82 -2.17
N ASN A 201 7.00 17.27 -1.74
CA ASN A 201 8.30 17.49 -2.37
C ASN A 201 8.60 16.51 -3.52
N VAL A 202 7.74 15.54 -3.80
CA VAL A 202 7.91 14.65 -4.95
C VAL A 202 7.56 15.36 -6.25
N SER A 203 8.35 15.07 -7.28
CA SER A 203 8.08 15.47 -8.66
C SER A 203 8.21 14.25 -9.56
N PHE A 204 7.37 14.15 -10.57
CA PHE A 204 7.35 13.04 -11.51
C PHE A 204 7.68 13.55 -12.90
N SER A 205 8.40 12.76 -13.68
CA SER A 205 8.82 13.11 -15.03
C SER A 205 7.65 13.22 -16.01
N ASP A 206 6.58 12.46 -15.75
CA ASP A 206 5.33 12.48 -16.52
C ASP A 206 4.09 12.14 -15.65
N SER A 207 2.93 12.07 -16.27
CA SER A 207 1.68 11.76 -15.59
C SER A 207 1.27 10.28 -15.64
N SER A 208 2.13 9.37 -16.12
CA SER A 208 1.78 7.95 -16.33
C SER A 208 1.37 7.25 -15.04
N GLY A 209 2.00 7.60 -13.90
CA GLY A 209 1.74 7.06 -12.56
C GLY A 209 0.53 7.66 -11.84
N ILE A 210 -0.15 8.68 -12.37
CA ILE A 210 -1.15 9.49 -11.65
C ILE A 210 -2.29 8.66 -11.03
N TYR A 211 -2.75 7.62 -11.72
CA TYR A 211 -3.85 6.78 -11.24
C TYR A 211 -3.45 5.87 -10.07
N ALA A 212 -2.17 5.45 -10.05
CA ALA A 212 -1.61 4.71 -8.92
C ALA A 212 -1.40 5.65 -7.72
N LEU A 213 -0.84 6.82 -7.91
CA LEU A 213 -0.68 7.84 -6.85
C LEU A 213 -2.04 8.25 -6.25
N ARG A 214 -3.09 8.30 -7.08
CA ARG A 214 -4.45 8.60 -6.62
C ARG A 214 -5.01 7.56 -5.65
N THR A 215 -4.47 6.34 -5.58
CA THR A 215 -4.90 5.36 -4.57
C THR A 215 -4.57 5.78 -3.13
N ALA A 216 -3.68 6.77 -2.96
CA ALA A 216 -3.38 7.43 -1.68
C ALA A 216 -4.20 8.72 -1.45
N TRP A 217 -5.32 8.90 -2.13
CA TRP A 217 -6.12 10.13 -2.20
C TRP A 217 -6.62 10.69 -0.86
N LEU A 218 -6.71 9.87 0.18
CA LEU A 218 -7.10 10.29 1.53
C LEU A 218 -5.90 10.68 2.40
N ALA A 219 -4.68 10.28 2.02
CA ALA A 219 -3.50 10.40 2.87
C ALA A 219 -3.22 11.85 3.30
N LYS A 220 -3.14 12.79 2.37
CA LYS A 220 -2.88 14.20 2.69
C LYS A 220 -3.93 14.81 3.61
N LYS A 221 -5.21 14.41 3.48
CA LYS A 221 -6.28 14.87 4.37
C LYS A 221 -6.09 14.33 5.78
N THR A 222 -5.84 13.04 5.91
CA THR A 222 -5.58 12.38 7.19
C THR A 222 -4.37 12.99 7.89
N LEU A 223 -3.25 13.14 7.18
CA LEU A 223 -2.04 13.74 7.74
C LEU A 223 -2.25 15.19 8.20
N LYS A 224 -2.98 16.02 7.44
CA LYS A 224 -3.32 17.40 7.84
C LYS A 224 -4.18 17.44 9.09
N LEU A 225 -5.12 16.51 9.25
CA LEU A 225 -5.94 16.39 10.43
C LEU A 225 -5.08 16.04 11.65
N VAL A 226 -4.26 14.98 11.53
CA VAL A 226 -3.40 14.49 12.63
C VAL A 226 -2.34 15.53 13.02
N ALA A 227 -1.78 16.28 12.06
CA ALA A 227 -0.85 17.36 12.36
C ALA A 227 -1.44 18.45 13.26
N LYS A 228 -2.75 18.72 13.12
CA LYS A 228 -3.46 19.72 13.96
C LYS A 228 -4.02 19.12 15.24
N GLU A 229 -4.51 17.90 15.17
CA GLU A 229 -5.25 17.23 16.23
C GLU A 229 -4.70 15.82 16.47
N PRO A 230 -3.45 15.68 16.99
CA PRO A 230 -2.78 14.38 17.12
C PRO A 230 -3.52 13.39 18.02
N MET A 231 -4.32 13.87 18.97
CA MET A 231 -5.14 13.02 19.85
C MET A 231 -6.23 12.24 19.09
N GLN A 232 -6.58 12.65 17.87
CA GLN A 232 -7.51 11.90 17.01
C GLN A 232 -6.98 10.49 16.67
N VAL A 233 -5.67 10.30 16.70
CA VAL A 233 -5.06 8.98 16.45
C VAL A 233 -5.49 7.97 17.51
N ALA A 234 -5.47 8.34 18.78
CA ALA A 234 -5.90 7.45 19.87
C ALA A 234 -7.42 7.27 19.94
N ASN A 235 -8.18 8.33 19.60
CA ASN A 235 -9.65 8.32 19.66
C ASN A 235 -10.31 7.66 18.44
N GLY A 236 -9.53 7.36 17.42
CA GLY A 236 -10.01 6.90 16.12
C GLY A 236 -10.31 8.05 15.16
N ILE A 237 -9.61 8.07 14.04
CA ILE A 237 -9.82 9.08 13.00
C ILE A 237 -11.16 8.82 12.33
N SER A 238 -12.10 9.75 12.46
CA SER A 238 -13.42 9.63 11.87
C SER A 238 -13.33 9.50 10.35
N SER A 239 -13.86 8.41 9.82
CA SER A 239 -13.95 8.23 8.38
C SER A 239 -14.90 9.27 7.77
N SER A 240 -14.49 9.89 6.68
CA SER A 240 -15.39 10.74 5.89
C SER A 240 -16.59 9.92 5.40
N THR A 241 -17.76 10.53 5.31
CA THR A 241 -18.94 9.86 4.74
C THR A 241 -18.65 9.39 3.32
N GLU A 242 -19.26 8.27 2.91
CA GLU A 242 -19.10 7.72 1.55
C GLU A 242 -19.45 8.75 0.46
N PHE A 243 -20.44 9.60 0.71
CA PHE A 243 -20.81 10.67 -0.21
C PHE A 243 -19.68 11.69 -0.37
N TYR A 244 -19.08 12.15 0.74
CA TYR A 244 -17.96 13.08 0.69
C TYR A 244 -16.73 12.46 0.01
N LYS A 245 -16.45 11.21 0.29
CA LYS A 245 -15.38 10.44 -0.38
C LYS A 245 -15.55 10.46 -1.89
N LYS A 246 -16.74 10.17 -2.40
CA LYS A 246 -17.05 10.16 -3.84
C LYS A 246 -16.87 11.54 -4.48
N ILE A 247 -17.35 12.61 -3.83
CA ILE A 247 -17.18 13.99 -4.32
C ILE A 247 -15.69 14.36 -4.39
N LEU A 248 -14.92 14.06 -3.34
CA LEU A 248 -13.48 14.35 -3.31
C LEU A 248 -12.73 13.63 -4.43
N LEU A 249 -13.06 12.36 -4.67
CA LEU A 249 -12.44 11.57 -5.73
C LEU A 249 -12.82 12.11 -7.12
N LEU A 250 -14.07 12.51 -7.33
CA LEU A 250 -14.52 13.17 -8.57
C LEU A 250 -13.72 14.46 -8.82
N ALA A 251 -13.59 15.32 -7.81
CA ALA A 251 -12.82 16.56 -7.92
C ALA A 251 -11.37 16.30 -8.34
N LYS A 252 -10.70 15.32 -7.71
CA LYS A 252 -9.34 14.89 -8.09
C LYS A 252 -9.26 14.33 -9.52
N THR A 253 -10.30 13.65 -9.96
CA THR A 253 -10.36 13.10 -11.33
C THR A 253 -10.45 14.20 -12.37
N PHE A 254 -11.27 15.21 -12.15
CA PHE A 254 -11.41 16.36 -13.05
C PHE A 254 -10.18 17.27 -13.05
N SER A 255 -9.57 17.52 -11.89
CA SER A 255 -8.36 18.34 -11.78
C SER A 255 -7.09 17.63 -12.24
N LYS A 256 -7.16 16.35 -12.62
CA LYS A 256 -6.00 15.50 -12.94
C LYS A 256 -4.92 15.53 -11.86
N THR A 257 -5.33 15.54 -10.59
CA THR A 257 -4.44 15.52 -9.41
C THR A 257 -4.50 14.18 -8.68
N PHE A 258 -3.55 13.99 -7.77
CA PHE A 258 -3.44 12.83 -6.88
C PHE A 258 -3.34 13.27 -5.41
#